data_6fa106ab6b10543ead720914b4f83a90
#
_entry.id   6fa106ab6b10543ead720914b4f83a90
#
_cell.length_a   1.000
_cell.length_b   1.000
_cell.length_c   1.000
_cell.angle_alpha   90.00
_cell.angle_beta   90.00
_cell.angle_gamma   90.00
#
_symmetry.space_group_name_H-M   'P 1'
#
loop_
_entity.id
_entity.type
_entity.pdbx_description
1 polymer ?
#
loop_
_entity_poly.entity_id
_entity_poly.type
_entity_poly.pdbx_seq_one_letter_code
_entity_poly.pdbx_strand_id
1 'polypeptide(L)'
;LDKATETLLKLRNDPVLFVEKVLNATPQKWQKKALRGIQKNDKVAIRSGHGVGKTAFQSWLILWWMLTHYPCKIAITGNTQHQLQDVLWTELDKWYRQLPDGFKSQLDIKSDKIALHGAKDSYAVCRVSRRESPESLQGFHSENMLFICEEASGIPDIIFQVAEGSLSTEGAKVVMCGNPTRSDGYFYEAFHSMRHRWFTMKVSCLESEYVSEQFLEDMKSKYSEESNIWRVRVAGDFPDQSDDVLLPMHLLETAITRDVEPSPTTPVVWGVDVARYGSDRSALAKRRGQELLEPIKTYSGKDIMEMAGIILSEYEAVRYSDRPEAIYIDAIGIGAGLADRLKELDLPAVSVAVSESASLKDKFGRLRDELFWNAREWFEGRDVKIPQDDALIQELTSIRYKYLSTGKLKIESKDEMKRRGQRSPDVADSFVLTFADQGALASGSYGRWNSRKVFRPDTSWII
;
A
#
# COMPACT_ATOMS: atom_id res chain seq x y z
N LEU A 1 2.26 0.47 -50.99
CA LEU A 1 1.99 1.24 -49.75
C LEU A 1 2.63 2.60 -49.92
N ASP A 2 1.93 3.67 -49.55
CA ASP A 2 2.57 4.98 -49.54
C ASP A 2 3.59 5.09 -48.39
N LYS A 3 4.48 6.08 -48.45
CA LYS A 3 5.58 6.27 -47.50
C LYS A 3 5.07 6.50 -46.06
N ALA A 4 3.87 7.06 -45.91
CA ALA A 4 3.25 7.31 -44.61
C ALA A 4 2.78 5.99 -43.96
N THR A 5 2.11 5.15 -44.74
CA THR A 5 1.66 3.81 -44.30
C THR A 5 2.86 2.92 -43.95
N GLU A 6 3.93 2.95 -44.76
CA GLU A 6 5.16 2.21 -44.45
C GLU A 6 5.82 2.65 -43.14
N THR A 7 5.80 3.96 -42.87
CA THR A 7 6.32 4.52 -41.62
C THR A 7 5.47 4.09 -40.44
N LEU A 8 4.14 4.16 -40.53
CA LEU A 8 3.23 3.69 -39.47
C LEU A 8 3.41 2.22 -39.17
N LEU A 9 3.58 1.37 -40.19
CA LEU A 9 3.85 -0.07 -39.99
C LEU A 9 5.18 -0.30 -39.27
N LYS A 10 6.24 0.46 -39.58
CA LYS A 10 7.50 0.40 -38.84
C LYS A 10 7.33 0.78 -37.37
N LEU A 11 6.60 1.86 -37.08
CA LEU A 11 6.31 2.32 -35.72
C LEU A 11 5.43 1.32 -34.96
N ARG A 12 4.44 0.69 -35.62
CA ARG A 12 3.63 -0.38 -35.05
C ARG A 12 4.45 -1.61 -34.65
N ASN A 13 5.41 -1.97 -35.49
CA ASN A 13 6.23 -3.16 -35.29
C ASN A 13 7.42 -2.94 -34.37
N ASP A 14 7.74 -1.68 -34.04
CA ASP A 14 8.83 -1.37 -33.09
C ASP A 14 8.38 -0.24 -32.11
N PRO A 15 7.84 -0.63 -30.95
CA PRO A 15 7.44 0.35 -29.93
C PRO A 15 8.61 1.13 -29.34
N VAL A 16 9.82 0.60 -29.38
CA VAL A 16 11.02 1.34 -28.95
C VAL A 16 11.32 2.46 -29.95
N LEU A 17 11.25 2.17 -31.25
CA LEU A 17 11.40 3.18 -32.30
C LEU A 17 10.36 4.31 -32.16
N PHE A 18 9.10 3.95 -31.83
CA PHE A 18 8.06 4.95 -31.57
C PHE A 18 8.44 5.88 -30.40
N VAL A 19 8.86 5.32 -29.28
CA VAL A 19 9.26 6.09 -28.10
C VAL A 19 10.47 6.98 -28.40
N GLU A 20 11.49 6.46 -29.08
CA GLU A 20 12.70 7.23 -29.39
C GLU A 20 12.49 8.30 -30.46
N LYS A 21 11.68 8.03 -31.48
CA LYS A 21 11.55 8.95 -32.65
C LYS A 21 10.32 9.82 -32.62
N VAL A 22 9.19 9.37 -32.05
CA VAL A 22 7.96 10.15 -32.01
C VAL A 22 7.85 10.91 -30.69
N LEU A 23 8.16 10.28 -29.56
CA LEU A 23 8.12 10.92 -28.24
C LEU A 23 9.46 11.59 -27.87
N ASN A 24 10.52 11.40 -28.66
CA ASN A 24 11.87 11.90 -28.40
C ASN A 24 12.34 11.58 -26.96
N ALA A 25 11.98 10.37 -26.45
CA ALA A 25 12.37 9.90 -25.14
C ALA A 25 13.50 8.87 -25.25
N THR A 26 14.25 8.72 -24.14
CA THR A 26 15.33 7.72 -24.03
C THR A 26 14.90 6.63 -23.04
N PRO A 27 14.34 5.51 -23.52
CA PRO A 27 13.94 4.42 -22.64
C PRO A 27 15.15 3.72 -22.01
N GLN A 28 15.07 3.42 -20.73
CA GLN A 28 16.04 2.58 -20.03
C GLN A 28 16.07 1.15 -20.61
N LYS A 29 17.12 0.39 -20.32
CA LYS A 29 17.29 -0.99 -20.80
C LYS A 29 16.08 -1.87 -20.50
N TRP A 30 15.54 -1.79 -19.27
CA TRP A 30 14.38 -2.56 -18.88
C TRP A 30 13.10 -2.14 -19.64
N GLN A 31 12.91 -0.81 -19.87
CA GLN A 31 11.75 -0.30 -20.62
C GLN A 31 11.79 -0.76 -22.09
N LYS A 32 12.97 -0.73 -22.73
CA LYS A 32 13.15 -1.30 -24.08
C LYS A 32 12.81 -2.77 -24.13
N LYS A 33 13.26 -3.55 -23.12
CA LYS A 33 12.96 -4.98 -23.01
C LYS A 33 11.46 -5.22 -22.81
N ALA A 34 10.81 -4.43 -21.97
CA ALA A 34 9.36 -4.51 -21.71
C ALA A 34 8.54 -4.18 -22.97
N LEU A 35 8.85 -3.08 -23.66
CA LEU A 35 8.19 -2.68 -24.92
C LEU A 35 8.27 -3.77 -25.97
N ARG A 36 9.46 -4.36 -26.18
CA ARG A 36 9.64 -5.50 -27.11
C ARG A 36 8.93 -6.77 -26.61
N GLY A 37 8.86 -6.94 -25.30
CA GLY A 37 8.14 -8.05 -24.66
C GLY A 37 6.64 -8.01 -24.97
N ILE A 38 6.00 -6.83 -24.87
CA ILE A 38 4.57 -6.65 -25.17
C ILE A 38 4.27 -6.92 -26.63
N GLN A 39 5.16 -6.56 -27.54
CA GLN A 39 4.96 -6.87 -28.96
C GLN A 39 4.86 -8.37 -29.22
N LYS A 40 5.67 -9.17 -28.52
CA LYS A 40 5.82 -10.61 -28.76
C LYS A 40 4.93 -11.50 -27.90
N ASN A 41 4.41 -10.95 -26.79
CA ASN A 41 3.63 -11.72 -25.81
C ASN A 41 2.31 -11.04 -25.53
N ASP A 42 1.28 -11.81 -25.25
CA ASP A 42 -0.05 -11.30 -24.93
C ASP A 42 -0.18 -10.95 -23.44
N LYS A 43 0.64 -11.55 -22.59
CA LYS A 43 0.62 -11.36 -21.13
C LYS A 43 2.01 -10.95 -20.63
N VAL A 44 2.10 -9.74 -20.08
CA VAL A 44 3.34 -9.18 -19.53
C VAL A 44 3.14 -8.75 -18.09
N ALA A 45 4.00 -9.19 -17.18
CA ALA A 45 3.98 -8.80 -15.79
C ALA A 45 5.35 -8.23 -15.35
N ILE A 46 5.34 -7.03 -14.78
CA ILE A 46 6.54 -6.30 -14.36
C ILE A 46 6.41 -5.96 -12.89
N ARG A 47 7.24 -6.57 -12.06
CA ARG A 47 7.40 -6.19 -10.66
C ARG A 47 8.63 -5.33 -10.47
N SER A 48 8.56 -4.31 -9.64
CA SER A 48 9.69 -3.40 -9.49
C SER A 48 9.77 -2.72 -8.14
N GLY A 49 10.94 -2.15 -7.85
CA GLY A 49 11.08 -1.13 -6.81
C GLY A 49 10.38 0.20 -7.16
N HIS A 50 10.51 1.19 -6.28
CA HIS A 50 9.93 2.52 -6.45
C HIS A 50 10.76 3.38 -7.42
N GLY A 51 10.11 4.33 -8.10
CA GLY A 51 10.82 5.36 -8.88
C GLY A 51 11.54 4.90 -10.14
N VAL A 52 11.36 3.64 -10.58
CA VAL A 52 12.07 3.10 -11.75
C VAL A 52 11.53 3.57 -13.10
N GLY A 53 10.42 4.33 -13.13
CA GLY A 53 9.83 4.88 -14.37
C GLY A 53 8.71 4.02 -14.96
N LYS A 54 7.93 3.27 -14.15
CA LYS A 54 6.76 2.50 -14.59
C LYS A 54 5.73 3.37 -15.30
N THR A 55 5.39 4.50 -14.71
CA THR A 55 4.33 5.39 -15.19
C THR A 55 4.66 5.99 -16.56
N ALA A 56 5.93 6.38 -16.78
CA ALA A 56 6.38 6.83 -18.09
C ALA A 56 6.26 5.71 -19.14
N PHE A 57 6.70 4.50 -18.80
CA PHE A 57 6.58 3.32 -19.66
C PHE A 57 5.12 3.04 -20.06
N GLN A 58 4.19 3.08 -19.12
CA GLN A 58 2.76 2.85 -19.39
C GLN A 58 2.16 3.97 -20.24
N SER A 59 2.54 5.23 -20.00
CA SER A 59 2.12 6.37 -20.80
C SER A 59 2.58 6.22 -22.27
N TRP A 60 3.83 5.81 -22.49
CA TRP A 60 4.35 5.53 -23.83
C TRP A 60 3.60 4.39 -24.50
N LEU A 61 3.29 3.35 -23.76
CA LEU A 61 2.54 2.19 -24.25
C LEU A 61 1.12 2.59 -24.69
N ILE A 62 0.44 3.43 -23.91
CA ILE A 62 -0.89 3.94 -24.25
C ILE A 62 -0.85 4.74 -25.56
N LEU A 63 0.07 5.70 -25.67
CA LEU A 63 0.20 6.54 -26.88
C LEU A 63 0.60 5.73 -28.10
N TRP A 64 1.56 4.81 -27.96
CA TRP A 64 1.94 3.92 -29.04
C TRP A 64 0.76 3.07 -29.53
N TRP A 65 0.01 2.46 -28.62
CA TRP A 65 -1.13 1.61 -28.97
C TRP A 65 -2.23 2.41 -29.66
N MET A 66 -2.61 3.56 -29.11
CA MET A 66 -3.64 4.44 -29.68
C MET A 66 -3.30 4.94 -31.10
N LEU A 67 -2.04 5.21 -31.38
CA LEU A 67 -1.61 5.81 -32.65
C LEU A 67 -1.22 4.80 -33.72
N THR A 68 -1.05 3.50 -33.35
CA THR A 68 -0.55 2.49 -34.30
C THR A 68 -1.49 1.28 -34.47
N HIS A 69 -2.52 1.15 -33.63
CA HIS A 69 -3.47 0.04 -33.68
C HIS A 69 -4.90 0.58 -33.89
N TYR A 70 -5.55 0.18 -34.95
CA TYR A 70 -6.92 0.62 -35.25
C TYR A 70 -7.76 -0.57 -35.78
N PRO A 71 -9.04 -0.74 -35.35
CA PRO A 71 -9.63 -0.09 -34.16
C PRO A 71 -9.00 -0.62 -32.86
N CYS A 72 -8.94 0.21 -31.80
CA CYS A 72 -8.36 -0.22 -30.55
C CYS A 72 -9.11 0.28 -29.31
N LYS A 73 -9.09 -0.52 -28.24
CA LYS A 73 -9.55 -0.08 -26.92
C LYS A 73 -8.49 -0.39 -25.88
N ILE A 74 -8.27 0.57 -24.98
CA ILE A 74 -7.39 0.39 -23.83
C ILE A 74 -8.22 0.57 -22.56
N ALA A 75 -8.31 -0.47 -21.74
CA ALA A 75 -8.85 -0.40 -20.40
C ALA A 75 -7.68 -0.28 -19.41
N ILE A 76 -7.68 0.77 -18.61
CA ILE A 76 -6.63 1.06 -17.62
C ILE A 76 -7.28 0.98 -16.25
N THR A 77 -6.72 0.18 -15.35
CA THR A 77 -7.23 0.04 -14.01
C THR A 77 -6.12 0.12 -12.95
N GLY A 78 -6.50 0.53 -11.76
CA GLY A 78 -5.64 0.65 -10.59
C GLY A 78 -6.46 0.73 -9.31
N ASN A 79 -5.78 0.74 -8.17
CA ASN A 79 -6.43 0.68 -6.86
C ASN A 79 -7.22 1.93 -6.48
N THR A 80 -6.72 3.11 -6.86
CA THR A 80 -7.33 4.38 -6.49
C THR A 80 -7.46 5.32 -7.68
N GLN A 81 -8.44 6.22 -7.60
CA GLN A 81 -8.64 7.24 -8.61
C GLN A 81 -7.46 8.23 -8.64
N HIS A 82 -6.89 8.55 -7.49
CA HIS A 82 -5.69 9.38 -7.37
C HIS A 82 -4.51 8.81 -8.17
N GLN A 83 -4.20 7.51 -8.03
CA GLN A 83 -3.12 6.87 -8.79
C GLN A 83 -3.36 6.95 -10.31
N LEU A 84 -4.59 6.76 -10.74
CA LEU A 84 -4.92 6.81 -12.16
C LEU A 84 -4.93 8.24 -12.73
N GLN A 85 -5.53 9.20 -12.02
CA GLN A 85 -5.71 10.57 -12.52
C GLN A 85 -4.51 11.46 -12.23
N ASP A 86 -4.03 11.49 -11.00
CA ASP A 86 -3.01 12.46 -10.60
C ASP A 86 -1.59 11.97 -10.93
N VAL A 87 -1.39 10.67 -11.04
CA VAL A 87 -0.09 10.10 -11.36
C VAL A 87 -0.01 9.67 -12.82
N LEU A 88 -0.78 8.65 -13.21
CA LEU A 88 -0.67 8.09 -14.58
C LEU A 88 -1.16 9.08 -15.64
N TRP A 89 -2.31 9.70 -15.43
CA TRP A 89 -2.90 10.61 -16.42
C TRP A 89 -2.09 11.89 -16.59
N THR A 90 -1.53 12.42 -15.50
CA THR A 90 -0.63 13.56 -15.53
C THR A 90 0.65 13.27 -16.34
N GLU A 91 1.24 12.08 -16.15
CA GLU A 91 2.41 11.66 -16.93
C GLU A 91 2.03 11.42 -18.41
N LEU A 92 0.86 10.83 -18.67
CA LEU A 92 0.34 10.66 -20.02
C LEU A 92 0.13 11.99 -20.74
N ASP A 93 -0.44 13.00 -20.07
CA ASP A 93 -0.63 14.35 -20.63
C ASP A 93 0.71 15.03 -20.95
N LYS A 94 1.70 14.87 -20.08
CA LYS A 94 3.07 15.34 -20.33
C LYS A 94 3.64 14.76 -21.64
N TRP A 95 3.53 13.46 -21.86
CA TRP A 95 4.00 12.79 -23.08
C TRP A 95 3.14 13.11 -24.29
N TYR A 96 1.83 13.27 -24.13
CA TYR A 96 0.93 13.74 -25.17
C TYR A 96 1.35 15.13 -25.70
N ARG A 97 1.72 16.06 -24.81
CA ARG A 97 2.19 17.40 -25.21
C ARG A 97 3.49 17.38 -26.02
N GLN A 98 4.30 16.35 -25.87
CA GLN A 98 5.54 16.16 -26.61
C GLN A 98 5.35 15.52 -28.00
N LEU A 99 4.16 15.00 -28.31
CA LEU A 99 3.86 14.47 -29.63
C LEU A 99 4.02 15.54 -30.72
N PRO A 100 4.55 15.19 -31.91
CA PRO A 100 4.46 16.05 -33.09
C PRO A 100 3.01 16.40 -33.43
N ASP A 101 2.76 17.60 -33.94
CA ASP A 101 1.40 18.13 -34.21
C ASP A 101 0.54 17.21 -35.07
N GLY A 102 1.15 16.52 -36.04
CA GLY A 102 0.44 15.57 -36.89
C GLY A 102 -0.12 14.34 -36.14
N PHE A 103 0.58 13.88 -35.08
CA PHE A 103 0.07 12.82 -34.20
C PHE A 103 -0.87 13.37 -33.13
N LYS A 104 -0.55 14.54 -32.58
CA LYS A 104 -1.37 15.22 -31.57
C LYS A 104 -2.78 15.51 -32.06
N SER A 105 -2.93 15.97 -33.30
CA SER A 105 -4.23 16.25 -33.93
C SER A 105 -5.10 15.02 -34.12
N GLN A 106 -4.55 13.81 -34.03
CA GLN A 106 -5.32 12.57 -34.12
C GLN A 106 -5.96 12.14 -32.79
N LEU A 107 -5.63 12.81 -31.68
CA LEU A 107 -6.06 12.38 -30.35
C LEU A 107 -6.85 13.49 -29.65
N ASP A 108 -8.01 13.12 -29.11
CA ASP A 108 -8.82 13.95 -28.21
C ASP A 108 -8.59 13.48 -26.77
N ILE A 109 -7.93 14.29 -25.92
CA ILE A 109 -7.67 13.96 -24.52
C ILE A 109 -8.66 14.67 -23.58
N LYS A 110 -9.19 13.92 -22.61
CA LYS A 110 -10.06 14.39 -21.52
C LYS A 110 -9.47 13.94 -20.17
N SER A 111 -10.09 14.31 -19.08
CA SER A 111 -9.61 13.99 -17.73
C SER A 111 -9.51 12.48 -17.40
N ASP A 112 -10.28 11.64 -18.06
CA ASP A 112 -10.35 10.18 -17.80
C ASP A 112 -10.35 9.33 -19.07
N LYS A 113 -10.29 9.97 -20.24
CA LYS A 113 -10.38 9.30 -21.52
C LYS A 113 -9.51 9.99 -22.58
N ILE A 114 -8.84 9.20 -23.39
CA ILE A 114 -8.22 9.64 -24.65
C ILE A 114 -8.86 8.86 -25.80
N ALA A 115 -9.24 9.54 -26.86
CA ALA A 115 -9.91 8.93 -28.01
C ALA A 115 -9.19 9.32 -29.31
N LEU A 116 -9.30 8.46 -30.32
CA LEU A 116 -8.84 8.79 -31.67
C LEU A 116 -9.87 9.71 -32.32
N HIS A 117 -9.41 10.82 -32.87
CA HIS A 117 -10.28 11.82 -33.51
C HIS A 117 -11.10 11.19 -34.64
N GLY A 118 -12.41 11.43 -34.60
CA GLY A 118 -13.33 10.88 -35.60
C GLY A 118 -13.66 9.37 -35.47
N ALA A 119 -13.01 8.64 -34.54
CA ALA A 119 -13.20 7.21 -34.35
C ALA A 119 -13.78 6.90 -32.96
N LYS A 120 -15.11 6.71 -32.87
CA LYS A 120 -15.81 6.46 -31.59
C LYS A 120 -15.46 5.14 -30.93
N ASP A 121 -14.96 4.19 -31.66
CA ASP A 121 -14.62 2.82 -31.27
C ASP A 121 -13.15 2.65 -30.81
N SER A 122 -12.35 3.71 -30.94
CA SER A 122 -10.94 3.70 -30.56
C SER A 122 -10.65 4.69 -29.44
N TYR A 123 -10.39 4.15 -28.21
CA TYR A 123 -10.16 4.98 -27.03
C TYR A 123 -9.42 4.22 -25.91
N ALA A 124 -8.78 5.00 -25.04
CA ALA A 124 -8.26 4.56 -23.74
C ALA A 124 -9.07 5.20 -22.62
N VAL A 125 -9.38 4.45 -21.56
CA VAL A 125 -10.17 4.93 -20.42
C VAL A 125 -9.66 4.34 -19.10
N CYS A 126 -9.66 5.19 -18.06
CA CYS A 126 -9.36 4.78 -16.70
C CYS A 126 -10.63 4.33 -15.96
N ARG A 127 -10.52 3.22 -15.23
CA ARG A 127 -11.57 2.71 -14.33
C ARG A 127 -10.92 2.20 -13.06
N VAL A 128 -11.38 2.69 -11.91
CA VAL A 128 -10.90 2.21 -10.61
C VAL A 128 -11.40 0.78 -10.38
N SER A 129 -10.51 -0.09 -9.92
CA SER A 129 -10.86 -1.45 -9.54
C SER A 129 -11.50 -1.47 -8.15
N ARG A 130 -12.80 -1.79 -8.10
CA ARG A 130 -13.55 -1.94 -6.84
C ARG A 130 -14.16 -3.32 -6.78
N ARG A 131 -14.10 -3.96 -5.61
CA ARG A 131 -14.74 -5.28 -5.38
C ARG A 131 -16.26 -5.22 -5.55
N GLU A 132 -16.84 -4.08 -5.20
CA GLU A 132 -18.28 -3.82 -5.21
C GLU A 132 -18.84 -3.58 -6.64
N SER A 133 -17.97 -3.31 -7.61
CA SER A 133 -18.36 -3.06 -9.01
C SER A 133 -17.33 -3.59 -10.01
N PRO A 134 -17.03 -4.89 -10.00
CA PRO A 134 -16.04 -5.48 -10.88
C PRO A 134 -16.47 -5.41 -12.36
N GLU A 135 -17.77 -5.36 -12.63
CA GLU A 135 -18.38 -5.23 -13.96
C GLU A 135 -18.03 -3.92 -14.68
N SER A 136 -17.47 -2.93 -13.97
CA SER A 136 -17.01 -1.66 -14.60
C SER A 136 -15.97 -1.87 -15.71
N LEU A 137 -15.35 -3.05 -15.73
CA LEU A 137 -14.36 -3.49 -16.73
C LEU A 137 -14.93 -4.51 -17.74
N GLN A 138 -16.23 -4.82 -17.69
CA GLN A 138 -16.90 -5.67 -18.69
C GLN A 138 -17.17 -4.90 -19.99
N GLY A 139 -17.30 -5.65 -21.07
CA GLY A 139 -17.74 -5.10 -22.37
C GLY A 139 -16.67 -4.37 -23.17
N PHE A 140 -15.42 -4.43 -22.75
CA PHE A 140 -14.31 -3.95 -23.56
C PHE A 140 -13.91 -5.02 -24.57
N HIS A 141 -14.39 -4.88 -25.82
CA HIS A 141 -14.02 -5.75 -26.94
C HIS A 141 -13.53 -4.88 -28.11
N SER A 142 -12.43 -5.25 -28.70
CA SER A 142 -11.85 -4.62 -29.88
C SER A 142 -10.87 -5.60 -30.52
N GLU A 143 -10.64 -5.49 -31.82
CA GLU A 143 -9.60 -6.25 -32.52
C GLU A 143 -8.21 -6.04 -31.93
N ASN A 144 -7.94 -4.81 -31.43
CA ASN A 144 -6.69 -4.50 -30.74
C ASN A 144 -7.03 -4.04 -29.31
N MET A 145 -7.23 -5.02 -28.42
CA MET A 145 -7.50 -4.79 -27.01
C MET A 145 -6.21 -4.76 -26.20
N LEU A 146 -6.06 -3.72 -25.34
CA LEU A 146 -4.98 -3.64 -24.36
C LEU A 146 -5.57 -3.39 -22.97
N PHE A 147 -5.17 -4.20 -22.00
CA PHE A 147 -5.55 -4.06 -20.61
C PHE A 147 -4.30 -3.70 -19.78
N ILE A 148 -4.32 -2.57 -19.09
CA ILE A 148 -3.21 -2.08 -18.28
C ILE A 148 -3.65 -2.06 -16.82
N CYS A 149 -2.88 -2.73 -15.95
CA CYS A 149 -3.04 -2.75 -14.51
C CYS A 149 -1.91 -1.97 -13.85
N GLU A 150 -2.24 -0.81 -13.28
CA GLU A 150 -1.33 0.02 -12.48
C GLU A 150 -1.39 -0.44 -11.03
N GLU A 151 -0.21 -0.58 -10.40
CA GLU A 151 -0.03 -1.13 -9.05
C GLU A 151 -0.79 -2.46 -8.84
N ALA A 152 -0.56 -3.38 -9.78
CA ALA A 152 -1.32 -4.63 -9.93
C ALA A 152 -1.36 -5.52 -8.67
N SER A 153 -0.35 -5.43 -7.79
CA SER A 153 -0.32 -6.20 -6.54
C SER A 153 -1.51 -5.90 -5.61
N GLY A 154 -2.06 -4.70 -5.68
CA GLY A 154 -3.21 -4.30 -4.85
C GLY A 154 -4.58 -4.54 -5.50
N ILE A 155 -4.64 -4.87 -6.79
CA ILE A 155 -5.91 -5.07 -7.52
C ILE A 155 -6.57 -6.38 -7.04
N PRO A 156 -7.87 -6.36 -6.68
CA PRO A 156 -8.59 -7.57 -6.28
C PRO A 156 -8.67 -8.61 -7.41
N ASP A 157 -8.53 -9.89 -7.07
CA ASP A 157 -8.52 -10.99 -8.05
C ASP A 157 -9.78 -11.08 -8.92
N ILE A 158 -10.94 -10.71 -8.37
CA ILE A 158 -12.21 -10.66 -9.12
C ILE A 158 -12.13 -9.75 -10.34
N ILE A 159 -11.32 -8.69 -10.31
CA ILE A 159 -11.12 -7.77 -11.43
C ILE A 159 -10.41 -8.47 -12.60
N PHE A 160 -9.44 -9.31 -12.31
CA PHE A 160 -8.74 -10.09 -13.33
C PHE A 160 -9.65 -11.16 -13.94
N GLN A 161 -10.50 -11.80 -13.13
CA GLN A 161 -11.50 -12.78 -13.61
C GLN A 161 -12.48 -12.13 -14.58
N VAL A 162 -12.96 -10.92 -14.26
CA VAL A 162 -13.85 -10.16 -15.15
C VAL A 162 -13.13 -9.73 -16.42
N ALA A 163 -11.87 -9.28 -16.30
CA ALA A 163 -11.04 -8.90 -17.44
C ALA A 163 -10.74 -10.08 -18.37
N GLU A 164 -10.61 -11.30 -17.86
CA GLU A 164 -10.38 -12.50 -18.68
C GLU A 164 -11.48 -12.69 -19.75
N GLY A 165 -12.72 -12.33 -19.46
CA GLY A 165 -13.81 -12.32 -20.42
C GLY A 165 -13.55 -11.36 -21.60
N SER A 166 -13.02 -10.17 -21.32
CA SER A 166 -12.66 -9.16 -22.35
C SER A 166 -11.38 -9.54 -23.11
N LEU A 167 -10.56 -10.43 -22.55
CA LEU A 167 -9.30 -10.92 -23.13
C LEU A 167 -9.51 -12.18 -23.99
N SER A 168 -10.74 -12.62 -24.19
CA SER A 168 -11.05 -13.75 -25.08
C SER A 168 -10.86 -13.44 -26.56
N THR A 169 -10.73 -12.15 -26.93
CA THR A 169 -10.43 -11.72 -28.29
C THR A 169 -8.99 -12.08 -28.66
N GLU A 170 -8.79 -12.69 -29.82
CA GLU A 170 -7.46 -13.03 -30.34
C GLU A 170 -6.60 -11.76 -30.45
N GLY A 171 -5.35 -11.82 -29.96
CA GLY A 171 -4.43 -10.68 -29.95
C GLY A 171 -4.67 -9.68 -28.82
N ALA A 172 -5.64 -9.90 -27.92
CA ALA A 172 -5.78 -9.08 -26.72
C ALA A 172 -4.56 -9.18 -25.81
N LYS A 173 -4.09 -8.02 -25.29
CA LYS A 173 -2.88 -7.97 -24.48
C LYS A 173 -3.17 -7.45 -23.08
N VAL A 174 -2.41 -7.99 -22.09
CA VAL A 174 -2.45 -7.58 -20.70
C VAL A 174 -1.06 -7.16 -20.23
N VAL A 175 -0.99 -6.03 -19.57
CA VAL A 175 0.23 -5.53 -18.93
C VAL A 175 -0.06 -5.23 -17.48
N MET A 176 0.62 -5.94 -16.58
CA MET A 176 0.58 -5.71 -15.15
C MET A 176 1.87 -5.07 -14.70
N CYS A 177 1.81 -3.91 -14.05
CA CYS A 177 2.94 -3.27 -13.41
C CYS A 177 2.63 -3.01 -11.95
N GLY A 178 3.62 -3.14 -11.08
CA GLY A 178 3.44 -2.78 -9.67
C GLY A 178 4.63 -3.13 -8.79
N ASN A 179 4.60 -2.55 -7.59
CA ASN A 179 5.45 -2.99 -6.52
C ASN A 179 4.89 -4.30 -5.95
N PRO A 180 5.71 -5.31 -5.70
CA PRO A 180 5.26 -6.63 -5.25
C PRO A 180 4.95 -6.63 -3.74
N THR A 181 3.84 -5.99 -3.34
CA THR A 181 3.49 -5.79 -1.93
C THR A 181 2.79 -6.99 -1.28
N ARG A 182 2.30 -7.94 -2.09
CA ARG A 182 1.56 -9.14 -1.63
C ARG A 182 2.24 -10.40 -2.11
N SER A 183 2.31 -11.43 -1.24
CA SER A 183 2.76 -12.78 -1.58
C SER A 183 1.60 -13.73 -1.91
N ASP A 184 0.48 -13.17 -2.34
CA ASP A 184 -0.72 -13.88 -2.81
C ASP A 184 -1.41 -13.10 -3.94
N GLY A 185 -2.43 -13.70 -4.54
CA GLY A 185 -3.26 -13.08 -5.56
C GLY A 185 -2.69 -13.15 -6.97
N TYR A 186 -3.49 -12.69 -7.93
CA TYR A 186 -3.26 -12.89 -9.37
C TYR A 186 -1.89 -12.35 -9.85
N PHE A 187 -1.46 -11.18 -9.33
CA PHE A 187 -0.15 -10.61 -9.69
C PHE A 187 1.02 -11.48 -9.18
N TYR A 188 0.92 -11.98 -7.95
CA TYR A 188 1.90 -12.91 -7.39
C TYR A 188 1.97 -14.21 -8.19
N GLU A 189 0.81 -14.80 -8.50
CA GLU A 189 0.69 -16.04 -9.28
C GLU A 189 1.30 -15.92 -10.69
N ALA A 190 1.24 -14.74 -11.31
CA ALA A 190 1.88 -14.49 -12.60
C ALA A 190 3.40 -14.70 -12.57
N PHE A 191 4.04 -14.57 -11.41
CA PHE A 191 5.49 -14.81 -11.23
C PHE A 191 5.80 -16.21 -10.68
N HIS A 192 4.80 -16.97 -10.23
CA HIS A 192 4.95 -18.28 -9.59
C HIS A 192 4.20 -19.38 -10.35
N SER A 193 3.02 -19.76 -9.95
CA SER A 193 2.28 -20.88 -10.53
C SER A 193 1.91 -20.68 -12.00
N MET A 194 1.58 -19.45 -12.40
CA MET A 194 1.21 -19.09 -13.77
C MET A 194 2.38 -18.56 -14.62
N ARG A 195 3.62 -18.60 -14.13
CA ARG A 195 4.79 -18.00 -14.81
C ARG A 195 4.95 -18.46 -16.26
N HIS A 196 4.61 -19.69 -16.56
CA HIS A 196 4.71 -20.26 -17.91
C HIS A 196 3.77 -19.57 -18.94
N ARG A 197 2.77 -18.81 -18.47
CA ARG A 197 1.80 -18.06 -19.30
C ARG A 197 2.15 -16.59 -19.45
N TRP A 198 3.19 -16.09 -18.74
CA TRP A 198 3.52 -14.69 -18.65
C TRP A 198 4.96 -14.40 -19.05
N PHE A 199 5.17 -13.35 -19.82
CA PHE A 199 6.48 -12.73 -19.90
C PHE A 199 6.71 -11.89 -18.65
N THR A 200 7.54 -12.38 -17.75
CA THR A 200 7.77 -11.75 -16.43
C THR A 200 9.09 -10.99 -16.39
N MET A 201 9.07 -9.83 -15.73
CA MET A 201 10.26 -9.02 -15.49
C MET A 201 10.32 -8.56 -14.05
N LYS A 202 11.54 -8.51 -13.51
CA LYS A 202 11.89 -7.82 -12.27
C LYS A 202 12.73 -6.61 -12.60
N VAL A 203 12.49 -5.47 -11.94
CA VAL A 203 13.26 -4.24 -12.08
C VAL A 203 13.64 -3.74 -10.69
N SER A 204 14.92 -3.80 -10.35
CA SER A 204 15.44 -3.23 -9.11
C SER A 204 15.72 -1.74 -9.25
N CYS A 205 15.57 -0.99 -8.15
CA CYS A 205 16.06 0.39 -8.06
C CYS A 205 17.55 0.49 -8.34
N LEU A 206 18.32 -0.54 -7.98
CA LEU A 206 19.77 -0.62 -8.21
C LEU A 206 20.15 -0.66 -9.70
N GLU A 207 19.21 -1.04 -10.57
CA GLU A 207 19.41 -1.14 -12.02
C GLU A 207 18.80 0.05 -12.78
N SER A 208 18.16 0.99 -12.08
CA SER A 208 17.43 2.09 -12.69
C SER A 208 18.25 3.38 -12.67
N GLU A 209 18.40 4.00 -13.84
CA GLU A 209 19.06 5.29 -14.00
C GLU A 209 18.22 6.47 -13.46
N TYR A 210 16.93 6.26 -13.13
CA TYR A 210 16.03 7.28 -12.57
C TYR A 210 16.10 7.37 -11.04
N VAL A 211 16.66 6.34 -10.39
CA VAL A 211 16.77 6.31 -8.94
C VAL A 211 18.12 6.90 -8.54
N SER A 212 18.10 7.93 -7.68
CA SER A 212 19.32 8.59 -7.24
C SER A 212 20.12 7.70 -6.27
N GLU A 213 21.45 7.83 -6.31
CA GLU A 213 22.35 7.17 -5.35
C GLU A 213 22.01 7.57 -3.91
N GLN A 214 21.69 8.85 -3.67
CA GLN A 214 21.28 9.34 -2.36
C GLN A 214 20.05 8.60 -1.81
N PHE A 215 19.03 8.35 -2.63
CA PHE A 215 17.86 7.55 -2.21
C PHE A 215 18.27 6.13 -1.79
N LEU A 216 19.16 5.48 -2.55
CA LEU A 216 19.64 4.14 -2.23
C LEU A 216 20.46 4.11 -0.93
N GLU A 217 21.31 5.10 -0.70
CA GLU A 217 22.06 5.26 0.55
C GLU A 217 21.13 5.50 1.73
N ASP A 218 20.13 6.37 1.59
CA ASP A 218 19.11 6.64 2.60
C ASP A 218 18.33 5.38 2.96
N MET A 219 17.91 4.62 1.95
CA MET A 219 17.20 3.36 2.15
C MET A 219 18.10 2.33 2.84
N LYS A 220 19.38 2.23 2.46
CA LYS A 220 20.34 1.31 3.05
C LYS A 220 20.70 1.67 4.50
N SER A 221 20.73 2.97 4.81
CA SER A 221 20.98 3.43 6.18
C SER A 221 19.81 3.16 7.14
N LYS A 222 18.58 3.17 6.61
CA LYS A 222 17.35 3.01 7.40
C LYS A 222 16.92 1.54 7.52
N TYR A 223 17.10 0.74 6.47
CA TYR A 223 16.54 -0.60 6.36
C TYR A 223 17.60 -1.63 6.03
N SER A 224 17.54 -2.79 6.68
CA SER A 224 18.33 -3.95 6.29
C SER A 224 17.90 -4.42 4.88
N GLU A 225 18.86 -4.90 4.10
CA GLU A 225 18.61 -5.50 2.78
C GLU A 225 17.70 -6.75 2.86
N GLU A 226 17.58 -7.36 4.03
CA GLU A 226 16.68 -8.49 4.31
C GLU A 226 15.26 -8.06 4.70
N SER A 227 15.04 -6.77 5.00
CA SER A 227 13.72 -6.27 5.40
C SER A 227 12.71 -6.31 4.26
N ASN A 228 11.43 -6.52 4.57
CA ASN A 228 10.37 -6.49 3.58
C ASN A 228 10.25 -5.14 2.88
N ILE A 229 10.57 -4.03 3.56
CA ILE A 229 10.61 -2.70 2.94
C ILE A 229 11.68 -2.64 1.85
N TRP A 230 12.91 -3.10 2.13
CA TRP A 230 13.96 -3.14 1.12
C TRP A 230 13.60 -4.07 -0.05
N ARG A 231 13.13 -5.28 0.25
CA ARG A 231 12.72 -6.26 -0.76
C ARG A 231 11.71 -5.68 -1.74
N VAL A 232 10.64 -5.07 -1.21
CA VAL A 232 9.54 -4.54 -2.04
C VAL A 232 9.93 -3.22 -2.72
N ARG A 233 10.45 -2.25 -1.96
CA ARG A 233 10.62 -0.87 -2.46
C ARG A 233 11.94 -0.65 -3.21
N VAL A 234 12.97 -1.43 -2.94
CA VAL A 234 14.28 -1.29 -3.59
C VAL A 234 14.55 -2.45 -4.54
N ALA A 235 14.52 -3.68 -4.04
CA ALA A 235 14.85 -4.86 -4.85
C ALA A 235 13.76 -5.23 -5.86
N GLY A 236 12.50 -4.81 -5.66
CA GLY A 236 11.36 -5.23 -6.46
C GLY A 236 11.05 -6.71 -6.27
N ASP A 237 11.33 -7.26 -5.09
CA ASP A 237 11.03 -8.63 -4.70
C ASP A 237 9.78 -8.70 -3.83
N PHE A 238 9.07 -9.83 -3.93
CA PHE A 238 7.94 -10.10 -3.04
C PHE A 238 8.42 -10.14 -1.58
N PRO A 239 7.57 -9.69 -0.62
CA PRO A 239 7.92 -9.77 0.78
C PRO A 239 8.11 -11.23 1.20
N ASP A 240 9.01 -11.43 2.14
CA ASP A 240 9.15 -12.72 2.81
C ASP A 240 7.96 -12.88 3.76
N GLN A 241 7.07 -13.81 3.47
CA GLN A 241 5.97 -14.18 4.34
C GLN A 241 6.30 -15.53 4.99
N SER A 242 6.78 -15.48 6.20
CA SER A 242 6.55 -16.60 7.10
C SER A 242 5.08 -16.54 7.57
N ASP A 243 4.41 -17.69 7.69
CA ASP A 243 3.00 -17.80 8.13
C ASP A 243 2.74 -17.19 9.53
N ASP A 244 3.79 -16.78 10.21
CA ASP A 244 3.81 -16.23 11.57
C ASP A 244 3.97 -14.70 11.64
N VAL A 245 3.97 -13.97 10.51
CA VAL A 245 4.01 -12.49 10.51
C VAL A 245 2.70 -11.93 11.01
N LEU A 246 2.78 -11.01 11.99
CA LEU A 246 1.60 -10.39 12.59
C LEU A 246 0.78 -9.60 11.56
N LEU A 247 1.43 -8.72 10.81
CA LEU A 247 0.78 -7.84 9.83
C LEU A 247 1.48 -7.93 8.48
N PRO A 248 0.81 -8.52 7.47
CA PRO A 248 1.31 -8.52 6.10
C PRO A 248 1.43 -7.10 5.54
N MET A 249 2.51 -6.82 4.81
CA MET A 249 2.85 -5.48 4.29
C MET A 249 1.71 -4.86 3.45
N HIS A 250 0.98 -5.67 2.69
CA HIS A 250 -0.11 -5.18 1.84
C HIS A 250 -1.26 -4.52 2.61
N LEU A 251 -1.52 -4.93 3.86
CA LEU A 251 -2.55 -4.30 4.69
C LEU A 251 -2.16 -2.87 5.06
N LEU A 252 -0.89 -2.66 5.39
CA LEU A 252 -0.34 -1.34 5.73
C LEU A 252 -0.26 -0.42 4.51
N GLU A 253 0.29 -0.90 3.41
CA GLU A 253 0.37 -0.14 2.15
C GLU A 253 -1.04 0.28 1.65
N THR A 254 -2.02 -0.60 1.77
CA THR A 254 -3.40 -0.27 1.41
C THR A 254 -3.99 0.79 2.35
N ALA A 255 -3.69 0.75 3.64
CA ALA A 255 -4.18 1.73 4.63
C ALA A 255 -3.62 3.14 4.41
N ILE A 256 -2.41 3.28 3.83
CA ILE A 256 -1.81 4.57 3.48
C ILE A 256 -2.59 5.28 2.38
N THR A 257 -3.08 4.52 1.39
CA THR A 257 -3.72 5.08 0.18
C THR A 257 -5.22 5.23 0.30
N ARG A 258 -5.83 4.80 1.41
CA ARG A 258 -7.27 4.89 1.61
C ARG A 258 -7.71 6.28 1.99
N ASP A 259 -8.90 6.61 1.50
CA ASP A 259 -9.62 7.80 1.87
C ASP A 259 -10.69 7.41 2.90
N VAL A 260 -10.35 7.61 4.18
CA VAL A 260 -11.22 7.33 5.33
C VAL A 260 -11.36 8.62 6.11
N GLU A 261 -12.61 9.03 6.33
CA GLU A 261 -12.94 10.17 7.20
C GLU A 261 -13.59 9.63 8.48
N PRO A 262 -12.88 9.64 9.61
CA PRO A 262 -13.48 9.24 10.88
C PRO A 262 -14.57 10.24 11.28
N SER A 263 -15.63 9.75 11.94
CA SER A 263 -16.65 10.64 12.49
C SER A 263 -16.01 11.66 13.44
N PRO A 264 -16.33 12.96 13.33
CA PRO A 264 -15.82 13.98 14.25
C PRO A 264 -16.14 13.71 15.73
N THR A 265 -17.18 12.92 15.99
CA THR A 265 -17.60 12.51 17.35
C THR A 265 -16.82 11.32 17.89
N THR A 266 -15.98 10.68 17.07
CA THR A 266 -15.13 9.58 17.54
C THR A 266 -14.01 10.14 18.41
N PRO A 267 -13.81 9.61 19.64
CA PRO A 267 -12.80 10.13 20.54
C PRO A 267 -11.39 9.93 20.01
N VAL A 268 -10.53 10.89 20.30
CA VAL A 268 -9.09 10.78 20.08
C VAL A 268 -8.48 10.05 21.27
N VAL A 269 -7.56 9.15 21.01
CA VAL A 269 -6.75 8.47 22.02
C VAL A 269 -5.27 8.55 21.65
N TRP A 270 -4.43 8.67 22.65
CA TRP A 270 -2.98 8.66 22.46
C TRP A 270 -2.37 7.43 23.11
N GLY A 271 -1.30 6.90 22.52
CA GLY A 271 -0.51 5.80 23.06
C GLY A 271 0.95 6.25 23.23
N VAL A 272 1.51 6.02 24.39
CA VAL A 272 2.88 6.43 24.74
C VAL A 272 3.69 5.23 25.23
N ASP A 273 4.73 4.86 24.49
CA ASP A 273 5.77 3.95 24.95
C ASP A 273 6.99 4.78 25.41
N VAL A 274 7.48 4.56 26.62
CA VAL A 274 8.56 5.36 27.23
C VAL A 274 9.81 4.53 27.40
N ALA A 275 10.90 4.96 26.76
CA ALA A 275 12.21 4.34 26.89
C ALA A 275 13.06 4.99 27.99
N ARG A 276 13.87 4.17 28.65
CA ARG A 276 14.97 4.66 29.49
C ARG A 276 16.12 5.20 28.64
N TYR A 277 17.07 5.89 29.28
CA TYR A 277 18.35 6.24 28.68
C TYR A 277 18.98 5.01 27.99
N GLY A 278 19.29 5.10 26.72
CA GLY A 278 19.87 4.03 25.93
C GLY A 278 19.55 4.13 24.43
N SER A 279 19.55 3.00 23.74
CA SER A 279 19.27 2.90 22.30
C SER A 279 17.77 2.91 21.95
N ASP A 280 16.90 2.68 22.93
CA ASP A 280 15.44 2.64 22.73
C ASP A 280 14.86 4.07 22.74
N ARG A 281 13.78 4.30 22.03
CA ARG A 281 13.16 5.61 21.83
C ARG A 281 11.79 5.66 22.50
N SER A 282 11.46 6.79 23.13
CA SER A 282 10.07 7.05 23.49
C SER A 282 9.26 7.39 22.25
N ALA A 283 8.01 6.94 22.17
CA ALA A 283 7.15 7.13 21.02
C ALA A 283 5.74 7.58 21.44
N LEU A 284 5.12 8.45 20.62
CA LEU A 284 3.77 8.99 20.82
C LEU A 284 2.94 8.78 19.56
N ALA A 285 1.91 7.96 19.68
CA ALA A 285 0.91 7.70 18.64
C ALA A 285 -0.41 8.41 18.95
N LYS A 286 -1.09 8.96 17.93
CA LYS A 286 -2.39 9.66 18.06
C LYS A 286 -3.40 9.06 17.09
N ARG A 287 -4.50 8.49 17.59
CA ARG A 287 -5.51 7.79 16.77
C ARG A 287 -6.93 8.32 17.07
N ARG A 288 -7.74 8.43 16.00
CA ARG A 288 -9.18 8.69 16.08
C ARG A 288 -9.93 7.57 15.34
N GLY A 289 -10.53 6.65 16.07
CA GLY A 289 -11.27 5.53 15.46
C GLY A 289 -10.44 4.76 14.43
N GLN A 290 -10.77 4.92 13.16
CA GLN A 290 -10.14 4.26 12.02
C GLN A 290 -8.96 5.03 11.42
N GLU A 291 -8.50 6.12 12.03
CA GLU A 291 -7.40 6.93 11.50
C GLU A 291 -6.27 7.14 12.50
N LEU A 292 -5.03 6.84 12.09
CA LEU A 292 -3.83 7.34 12.75
C LEU A 292 -3.57 8.76 12.22
N LEU A 293 -3.66 9.75 13.09
CA LEU A 293 -3.79 11.17 12.71
C LEU A 293 -2.53 11.78 12.11
N GLU A 294 -1.34 11.31 12.52
CA GLU A 294 -0.05 11.81 12.07
C GLU A 294 1.01 10.69 12.18
N PRO A 295 2.18 10.80 11.51
CA PRO A 295 3.29 9.90 11.75
C PRO A 295 3.68 9.88 13.22
N ILE A 296 4.04 8.70 13.73
CA ILE A 296 4.36 8.51 15.14
C ILE A 296 5.62 9.29 15.51
N LYS A 297 5.50 10.18 16.48
CA LYS A 297 6.63 10.99 16.95
C LYS A 297 7.53 10.17 17.85
N THR A 298 8.82 10.23 17.61
CA THR A 298 9.82 9.53 18.41
C THR A 298 10.81 10.50 19.06
N TYR A 299 11.20 10.19 20.30
CA TYR A 299 12.07 11.04 21.11
C TYR A 299 13.19 10.19 21.73
N SER A 300 14.44 10.58 21.53
CA SER A 300 15.62 9.90 22.08
C SER A 300 16.23 10.69 23.23
N GLY A 301 16.76 9.99 24.24
CA GLY A 301 17.52 10.58 25.33
C GLY A 301 16.71 11.53 26.24
N LYS A 302 15.39 11.35 26.29
CA LYS A 302 14.51 12.17 27.13
C LYS A 302 14.23 11.49 28.46
N ASP A 303 14.30 12.29 29.57
CA ASP A 303 13.85 11.83 30.88
C ASP A 303 12.32 11.92 31.03
N ILE A 304 11.80 11.43 32.17
CA ILE A 304 10.35 11.42 32.46
C ILE A 304 9.79 12.84 32.50
N MET A 305 10.51 13.79 33.03
CA MET A 305 10.03 15.18 33.18
C MET A 305 10.03 15.90 31.83
N GLU A 306 11.05 15.68 31.01
CA GLU A 306 11.08 16.17 29.63
C GLU A 306 9.96 15.57 28.79
N MET A 307 9.72 14.25 28.92
CA MET A 307 8.60 13.59 28.23
C MET A 307 7.24 14.12 28.70
N ALA A 308 7.06 14.36 29.99
CA ALA A 308 5.83 14.98 30.51
C ALA A 308 5.62 16.38 29.93
N GLY A 309 6.67 17.19 29.85
CA GLY A 309 6.64 18.50 29.20
C GLY A 309 6.31 18.47 27.71
N ILE A 310 6.85 17.50 26.99
CA ILE A 310 6.56 17.28 25.55
C ILE A 310 5.09 16.89 25.37
N ILE A 311 4.58 15.93 26.13
CA ILE A 311 3.18 15.49 26.05
C ILE A 311 2.22 16.62 26.42
N LEU A 312 2.52 17.40 27.44
CA LEU A 312 1.74 18.59 27.80
C LEU A 312 1.71 19.60 26.66
N SER A 313 2.87 19.91 26.07
CA SER A 313 2.94 20.83 24.92
C SER A 313 2.14 20.32 23.71
N GLU A 314 2.21 19.02 23.40
CA GLU A 314 1.39 18.40 22.36
C GLU A 314 -0.11 18.48 22.68
N TYR A 315 -0.49 18.31 23.95
CA TYR A 315 -1.88 18.39 24.39
C TYR A 315 -2.44 19.82 24.31
N GLU A 316 -1.62 20.81 24.64
CA GLU A 316 -2.00 22.22 24.56
C GLU A 316 -2.06 22.74 23.11
N ALA A 317 -1.24 22.17 22.23
CA ALA A 317 -1.16 22.57 20.82
C ALA A 317 -2.39 22.12 20.00
N VAL A 318 -3.13 21.10 20.44
CA VAL A 318 -4.34 20.63 19.72
C VAL A 318 -5.57 21.41 20.13
N ARG A 319 -6.54 21.55 19.20
CA ARG A 319 -7.84 22.18 19.50
C ARG A 319 -8.57 21.41 20.60
N TYR A 320 -9.38 22.08 21.37
CA TYR A 320 -10.13 21.46 22.46
C TYR A 320 -10.97 20.25 22.02
N SER A 321 -11.59 20.31 20.83
CA SER A 321 -12.35 19.21 20.22
C SER A 321 -11.50 18.00 19.82
N ASP A 322 -10.18 18.17 19.68
CA ASP A 322 -9.25 17.15 19.22
C ASP A 322 -8.33 16.65 20.35
N ARG A 323 -8.57 17.14 21.57
CA ARG A 323 -7.86 16.65 22.75
C ARG A 323 -8.19 15.19 23.01
N PRO A 324 -7.20 14.38 23.42
CA PRO A 324 -7.43 12.97 23.69
C PRO A 324 -8.38 12.78 24.88
N GLU A 325 -9.30 11.83 24.75
CA GLU A 325 -10.11 11.34 25.87
C GLU A 325 -9.26 10.52 26.84
N ALA A 326 -8.25 9.81 26.34
CA ALA A 326 -7.30 9.05 27.13
C ALA A 326 -5.90 9.08 26.51
N ILE A 327 -4.89 9.11 27.38
CA ILE A 327 -3.46 8.94 27.02
C ILE A 327 -2.99 7.65 27.71
N TYR A 328 -2.89 6.57 26.93
CA TYR A 328 -2.49 5.26 27.40
C TYR A 328 -0.97 5.15 27.45
N ILE A 329 -0.42 4.79 28.61
CA ILE A 329 1.01 4.75 28.87
C ILE A 329 1.37 3.35 29.37
N ASP A 330 2.38 2.71 28.77
CA ASP A 330 2.89 1.45 29.30
C ASP A 330 3.46 1.66 30.73
N ALA A 331 2.80 1.07 31.71
CA ALA A 331 3.16 1.22 33.12
C ALA A 331 4.39 0.39 33.55
N ILE A 332 5.02 -0.36 32.63
CA ILE A 332 6.19 -1.15 32.96
C ILE A 332 7.42 -0.24 33.13
N GLY A 333 8.05 -0.33 34.28
CA GLY A 333 9.28 0.41 34.59
C GLY A 333 9.03 1.90 34.82
N ILE A 334 9.57 2.78 33.97
CA ILE A 334 9.50 4.23 34.15
C ILE A 334 8.18 4.87 33.74
N GLY A 335 7.37 4.16 32.94
CA GLY A 335 6.11 4.71 32.40
C GLY A 335 5.06 4.95 33.49
N ALA A 336 5.08 4.22 34.60
CA ALA A 336 4.21 4.50 35.74
C ALA A 336 4.47 5.90 36.28
N GLY A 337 5.72 6.31 36.45
CA GLY A 337 6.07 7.66 36.89
C GLY A 337 5.67 8.76 35.93
N LEU A 338 5.73 8.49 34.61
CA LEU A 338 5.21 9.42 33.60
C LEU A 338 3.68 9.56 33.72
N ALA A 339 2.97 8.45 33.86
CA ALA A 339 1.51 8.49 33.99
C ALA A 339 1.07 9.27 35.22
N ASP A 340 1.73 9.10 36.35
CA ASP A 340 1.44 9.83 37.57
C ASP A 340 1.75 11.34 37.40
N ARG A 341 2.86 11.67 36.76
CA ARG A 341 3.20 13.08 36.48
C ARG A 341 2.19 13.74 35.54
N LEU A 342 1.70 13.05 34.51
CA LEU A 342 0.69 13.60 33.62
C LEU A 342 -0.67 13.79 34.32
N LYS A 343 -1.04 12.91 35.25
CA LYS A 343 -2.23 13.10 36.11
C LYS A 343 -2.11 14.32 37.02
N GLU A 344 -0.93 14.57 37.60
CA GLU A 344 -0.67 15.80 38.37
C GLU A 344 -0.81 17.08 37.53
N LEU A 345 -0.61 16.97 36.20
CA LEU A 345 -0.79 18.05 35.23
C LEU A 345 -2.22 18.10 34.65
N ASP A 346 -3.18 17.41 35.27
CA ASP A 346 -4.59 17.32 34.86
C ASP A 346 -4.81 16.77 33.44
N LEU A 347 -3.88 15.94 32.92
CA LEU A 347 -4.04 15.24 31.66
C LEU A 347 -4.76 13.90 31.88
N PRO A 348 -5.55 13.41 30.88
CA PRO A 348 -6.30 12.15 30.98
C PRO A 348 -5.37 10.91 30.81
N ALA A 349 -4.37 10.81 31.65
CA ALA A 349 -3.39 9.73 31.59
C ALA A 349 -3.90 8.44 32.22
N VAL A 350 -3.70 7.33 31.51
CA VAL A 350 -4.14 5.99 31.90
C VAL A 350 -2.93 5.05 31.86
N SER A 351 -2.64 4.44 33.01
CA SER A 351 -1.58 3.43 33.12
C SER A 351 -2.06 2.11 32.57
N VAL A 352 -1.30 1.50 31.65
CA VAL A 352 -1.59 0.21 31.02
C VAL A 352 -0.50 -0.79 31.37
N ALA A 353 -0.83 -1.84 32.11
CA ALA A 353 0.11 -2.90 32.46
C ALA A 353 0.10 -4.01 31.37
N VAL A 354 0.85 -3.80 30.29
CA VAL A 354 0.85 -4.71 29.12
C VAL A 354 1.35 -6.13 29.43
N SER A 355 2.03 -6.33 30.56
CA SER A 355 2.48 -7.65 31.05
C SER A 355 1.39 -8.43 31.80
N GLU A 356 0.30 -7.79 32.21
CA GLU A 356 -0.81 -8.44 32.89
C GLU A 356 -1.58 -9.39 31.99
N SER A 357 -2.48 -10.15 32.61
CA SER A 357 -3.34 -11.09 31.89
C SER A 357 -4.21 -10.36 30.88
N ALA A 358 -4.37 -10.93 29.68
CA ALA A 358 -5.29 -10.45 28.67
C ALA A 358 -6.73 -10.43 29.18
N SER A 359 -7.58 -9.57 28.57
CA SER A 359 -9.02 -9.58 28.83
C SER A 359 -9.66 -10.85 28.31
N LEU A 360 -9.26 -11.31 27.12
CA LEU A 360 -9.66 -12.58 26.51
C LEU A 360 -8.67 -13.68 26.87
N LYS A 361 -8.69 -14.13 28.14
CA LYS A 361 -7.75 -15.10 28.72
C LYS A 361 -7.70 -16.43 27.99
N ASP A 362 -8.76 -16.83 27.31
CA ASP A 362 -8.80 -18.09 26.55
C ASP A 362 -8.04 -17.99 25.23
N LYS A 363 -7.95 -16.78 24.66
CA LYS A 363 -7.30 -16.53 23.35
C LYS A 363 -5.86 -16.03 23.49
N PHE A 364 -5.56 -15.22 24.51
CA PHE A 364 -4.28 -14.56 24.70
C PHE A 364 -3.66 -14.85 26.07
N GLY A 365 -2.32 -14.80 26.15
CA GLY A 365 -1.61 -14.95 27.41
C GLY A 365 -1.48 -13.66 28.19
N ARG A 366 -1.17 -12.55 27.51
CA ARG A 366 -0.90 -11.23 28.06
C ARG A 366 -1.69 -10.16 27.33
N LEU A 367 -1.89 -9.03 27.99
CA LEU A 367 -2.53 -7.85 27.39
C LEU A 367 -1.78 -7.36 26.14
N ARG A 368 -0.46 -7.38 26.13
CA ARG A 368 0.35 -7.07 24.95
C ARG A 368 -0.04 -7.90 23.74
N ASP A 369 -0.24 -9.19 23.92
CA ASP A 369 -0.62 -10.09 22.82
C ASP A 369 -1.99 -9.70 22.24
N GLU A 370 -2.93 -9.35 23.11
CA GLU A 370 -4.27 -8.88 22.74
C GLU A 370 -4.24 -7.55 22.01
N LEU A 371 -3.46 -6.56 22.48
CA LEU A 371 -3.36 -5.24 21.86
C LEU A 371 -2.78 -5.32 20.43
N PHE A 372 -1.73 -6.10 20.23
CA PHE A 372 -1.17 -6.34 18.91
C PHE A 372 -2.15 -7.05 17.98
N TRP A 373 -2.92 -7.98 18.51
CA TRP A 373 -3.94 -8.67 17.72
C TRP A 373 -5.11 -7.75 17.35
N ASN A 374 -5.53 -6.88 18.27
CA ASN A 374 -6.55 -5.86 18.00
C ASN A 374 -6.09 -4.89 16.89
N ALA A 375 -4.82 -4.52 16.88
CA ALA A 375 -4.25 -3.74 15.78
C ALA A 375 -4.32 -4.51 14.44
N ARG A 376 -4.02 -5.82 14.43
CA ARG A 376 -4.19 -6.65 13.24
C ARG A 376 -5.63 -6.68 12.76
N GLU A 377 -6.60 -6.95 13.64
CA GLU A 377 -8.03 -6.96 13.29
C GLU A 377 -8.49 -5.58 12.78
N TRP A 378 -7.95 -4.48 13.31
CA TRP A 378 -8.19 -3.13 12.84
C TRP A 378 -7.74 -2.93 11.38
N PHE A 379 -6.56 -3.40 10.99
CA PHE A 379 -6.11 -3.37 9.59
C PHE A 379 -6.90 -4.32 8.68
N GLU A 380 -7.26 -5.50 9.17
CA GLU A 380 -8.05 -6.50 8.43
C GLU A 380 -9.47 -6.01 8.12
N GLY A 381 -10.03 -5.12 8.95
CA GLY A 381 -11.32 -4.45 8.73
C GLY A 381 -11.36 -3.59 7.47
N ARG A 382 -10.20 -3.19 6.93
CA ARG A 382 -10.00 -2.49 5.64
C ARG A 382 -10.67 -1.11 5.50
N ASP A 383 -11.19 -0.54 6.55
CA ASP A 383 -11.76 0.81 6.60
C ASP A 383 -10.88 1.76 7.42
N VAL A 384 -9.59 1.56 7.36
CA VAL A 384 -8.59 2.27 8.18
C VAL A 384 -7.60 3.05 7.34
N LYS A 385 -7.08 4.14 7.91
CA LYS A 385 -6.11 5.05 7.31
C LYS A 385 -4.93 5.28 8.24
N ILE A 386 -3.74 5.22 7.68
CA ILE A 386 -2.51 5.63 8.35
C ILE A 386 -1.72 6.60 7.46
N PRO A 387 -0.96 7.52 8.03
CA PRO A 387 -0.01 8.32 7.27
C PRO A 387 1.14 7.44 6.76
N GLN A 388 1.91 7.98 5.83
CA GLN A 388 3.16 7.36 5.42
C GLN A 388 4.14 7.40 6.59
N ASP A 389 4.33 6.27 7.26
CA ASP A 389 5.24 6.08 8.38
C ASP A 389 6.05 4.80 8.21
N ASP A 390 7.23 4.94 7.64
CA ASP A 390 8.10 3.81 7.31
C ASP A 390 8.58 3.06 8.55
N ALA A 391 8.75 3.75 9.69
CA ALA A 391 9.15 3.11 10.94
C ALA A 391 8.04 2.20 11.47
N LEU A 392 6.79 2.67 11.47
CA LEU A 392 5.63 1.88 11.86
C LEU A 392 5.46 0.64 10.95
N ILE A 393 5.58 0.83 9.63
CA ILE A 393 5.46 -0.25 8.66
C ILE A 393 6.54 -1.31 8.90
N GLN A 394 7.80 -0.88 9.07
CA GLN A 394 8.92 -1.79 9.33
C GLN A 394 8.71 -2.61 10.60
N GLU A 395 8.35 -1.94 11.70
CA GLU A 395 8.17 -2.61 12.98
C GLU A 395 6.99 -3.59 12.93
N LEU A 396 5.81 -3.17 12.46
CA LEU A 396 4.62 -4.03 12.39
C LEU A 396 4.79 -5.24 11.45
N THR A 397 5.52 -5.08 10.34
CA THR A 397 5.80 -6.21 9.41
C THR A 397 6.89 -7.14 9.89
N SER A 398 7.69 -6.72 10.88
CA SER A 398 8.76 -7.54 11.45
C SER A 398 8.31 -8.42 12.62
N ILE A 399 7.20 -8.07 13.28
CA ILE A 399 6.69 -8.77 14.46
C ILE A 399 6.06 -10.09 14.05
N ARG A 400 6.35 -11.15 14.81
CA ARG A 400 5.83 -12.49 14.60
C ARG A 400 4.91 -12.93 15.75
N TYR A 401 4.05 -13.90 15.46
CA TYR A 401 3.22 -14.55 16.48
C TYR A 401 3.27 -16.07 16.35
N LYS A 402 2.90 -16.75 17.41
CA LYS A 402 2.79 -18.21 17.44
C LYS A 402 1.64 -18.64 18.33
N TYR A 403 1.11 -19.82 18.04
CA TYR A 403 0.19 -20.50 18.96
C TYR A 403 1.00 -21.36 19.94
N LEU A 404 0.70 -21.22 21.23
CA LEU A 404 1.25 -22.06 22.27
C LEU A 404 0.56 -23.43 22.27
N SER A 405 1.15 -24.42 22.94
CA SER A 405 0.53 -25.74 23.14
C SER A 405 -0.82 -25.67 23.86
N THR A 406 -1.09 -24.59 24.58
CA THR A 406 -2.37 -24.29 25.23
C THR A 406 -3.44 -23.71 24.27
N GLY A 407 -3.12 -23.57 22.99
CA GLY A 407 -3.98 -22.91 21.99
C GLY A 407 -3.99 -21.37 22.05
N LYS A 408 -3.31 -20.76 23.02
CA LYS A 408 -3.24 -19.30 23.15
C LYS A 408 -2.26 -18.71 22.16
N LEU A 409 -2.63 -17.54 21.63
CA LEU A 409 -1.77 -16.75 20.78
C LEU A 409 -0.75 -15.98 21.63
N LYS A 410 0.50 -15.97 21.19
CA LYS A 410 1.59 -15.22 21.78
C LYS A 410 2.31 -14.43 20.72
N ILE A 411 2.44 -13.13 20.93
CA ILE A 411 3.29 -12.23 20.14
C ILE A 411 4.74 -12.41 20.55
N GLU A 412 5.65 -12.31 19.60
CA GLU A 412 7.09 -12.36 19.82
C GLU A 412 7.52 -11.30 20.83
N SER A 413 8.35 -11.68 21.79
CA SER A 413 8.87 -10.76 22.80
C SER A 413 9.99 -9.88 22.23
N LYS A 414 10.23 -8.71 22.85
CA LYS A 414 11.37 -7.83 22.51
C LYS A 414 12.72 -8.58 22.52
N ASP A 415 12.90 -9.54 23.43
CA ASP A 415 14.11 -10.37 23.50
C ASP A 415 14.21 -11.38 22.34
N GLU A 416 13.10 -11.99 21.93
CA GLU A 416 13.05 -12.86 20.76
C GLU A 416 13.37 -12.07 19.50
N MET A 417 12.81 -10.86 19.33
CA MET A 417 13.11 -9.95 18.21
C MET A 417 14.59 -9.55 18.18
N LYS A 418 15.15 -9.16 19.32
CA LYS A 418 16.60 -8.80 19.42
C LYS A 418 17.51 -9.97 19.05
N ARG A 419 17.17 -11.22 19.40
CA ARG A 419 17.92 -12.43 18.97
C ARG A 419 17.90 -12.64 17.46
N ARG A 420 16.86 -12.17 16.77
CA ARG A 420 16.76 -12.17 15.30
C ARG A 420 17.42 -10.95 14.64
N GLY A 421 18.13 -10.11 15.41
CA GLY A 421 18.76 -8.89 14.89
C GLY A 421 17.78 -7.73 14.64
N GLN A 422 16.53 -7.83 15.13
CA GLN A 422 15.54 -6.76 15.03
C GLN A 422 15.71 -5.76 16.19
N ARG A 423 15.34 -4.49 15.94
CA ARG A 423 15.29 -3.47 17.00
C ARG A 423 14.02 -3.62 17.84
N SER A 424 13.99 -2.95 19.00
CA SER A 424 12.77 -2.80 19.81
C SER A 424 11.67 -2.13 19.00
N PRO A 425 10.42 -2.63 19.03
CA PRO A 425 9.32 -2.08 18.24
C PRO A 425 8.63 -0.91 18.97
N ASP A 426 9.38 0.12 19.36
CA ASP A 426 8.91 1.23 20.21
C ASP A 426 7.77 2.02 19.55
N VAL A 427 7.82 2.18 18.21
CA VAL A 427 6.79 2.86 17.43
C VAL A 427 5.52 1.99 17.38
N ALA A 428 5.65 0.68 17.13
CA ALA A 428 4.54 -0.24 17.14
C ALA A 428 3.94 -0.41 18.54
N ASP A 429 4.76 -0.47 19.60
CA ASP A 429 4.29 -0.56 20.98
C ASP A 429 3.45 0.69 21.35
N SER A 430 3.88 1.91 20.98
CA SER A 430 3.07 3.12 21.20
C SER A 430 1.75 3.10 20.41
N PHE A 431 1.78 2.60 19.18
CA PHE A 431 0.56 2.47 18.36
C PHE A 431 -0.44 1.50 18.97
N VAL A 432 -0.01 0.32 19.41
CA VAL A 432 -0.93 -0.68 19.95
C VAL A 432 -1.51 -0.29 21.29
N LEU A 433 -0.85 0.56 22.07
CA LEU A 433 -1.41 1.16 23.28
C LEU A 433 -2.68 1.97 23.02
N THR A 434 -2.86 2.54 21.82
CA THR A 434 -4.11 3.25 21.46
C THR A 434 -5.34 2.32 21.44
N PHE A 435 -5.18 1.01 21.51
CA PHE A 435 -6.25 0.01 21.58
C PHE A 435 -6.56 -0.44 23.02
N ALA A 436 -5.88 0.14 24.03
CA ALA A 436 -6.11 -0.17 25.44
C ALA A 436 -7.32 0.58 26.01
N ASP A 437 -8.52 0.23 25.58
CA ASP A 437 -9.76 0.81 26.11
C ASP A 437 -10.16 0.18 27.45
N GLN A 438 -10.13 0.98 28.52
CA GLN A 438 -10.49 0.52 29.88
C GLN A 438 -11.95 0.12 30.03
N GLY A 439 -12.87 0.74 29.29
CA GLY A 439 -14.29 0.38 29.34
C GLY A 439 -14.52 -1.05 28.84
N ALA A 440 -13.78 -1.46 27.84
CA ALA A 440 -13.80 -2.82 27.30
C ALA A 440 -13.02 -3.82 28.17
N LEU A 441 -11.86 -3.42 28.72
CA LEU A 441 -11.07 -4.25 29.65
C LEU A 441 -11.87 -4.60 30.93
N ALA A 442 -12.62 -3.62 31.47
CA ALA A 442 -13.40 -3.82 32.70
C ALA A 442 -14.71 -4.61 32.49
N SER A 443 -15.29 -4.57 31.29
CA SER A 443 -16.60 -5.17 31.01
C SER A 443 -16.53 -6.55 30.34
N GLY A 444 -15.35 -7.04 29.93
CA GLY A 444 -15.22 -8.25 29.11
C GLY A 444 -15.90 -8.14 27.74
N SER A 445 -16.28 -6.93 27.33
CA SER A 445 -17.13 -6.69 26.17
C SER A 445 -16.39 -6.11 24.94
N TYR A 446 -15.21 -6.64 24.64
CA TYR A 446 -14.48 -6.35 23.38
C TYR A 446 -15.29 -6.71 22.11
N GLY A 447 -16.44 -7.38 22.29
CA GLY A 447 -17.34 -7.78 21.20
C GLY A 447 -18.27 -6.69 20.66
N ARG A 448 -18.35 -5.48 21.22
CA ARG A 448 -19.36 -4.49 20.81
C ARG A 448 -18.92 -3.43 19.81
N TRP A 449 -17.63 -3.20 19.60
CA TRP A 449 -17.16 -2.28 18.57
C TRP A 449 -17.23 -2.87 17.15
N ASN A 450 -17.12 -4.21 17.03
CA ASN A 450 -17.23 -4.91 15.75
C ASN A 450 -18.64 -5.43 15.41
N SER A 451 -19.64 -5.18 16.24
CA SER A 451 -21.01 -5.67 15.97
C SER A 451 -21.87 -4.71 15.11
N ARG A 452 -21.28 -3.71 14.43
CA ARG A 452 -21.96 -3.05 13.32
C ARG A 452 -21.83 -3.90 12.07
N LYS A 453 -22.73 -4.91 11.99
CA LYS A 453 -23.19 -5.56 10.76
C LYS A 453 -22.09 -5.91 9.78
N VAL A 454 -21.41 -7.02 10.00
CA VAL A 454 -21.12 -7.90 8.87
C VAL A 454 -22.47 -8.18 8.23
N PHE A 455 -22.70 -7.60 7.07
CA PHE A 455 -23.82 -7.95 6.21
C PHE A 455 -23.63 -9.43 5.87
N ARG A 456 -24.30 -10.30 6.61
CA ARG A 456 -24.51 -11.67 6.17
C ARG A 456 -25.65 -11.58 5.19
N PRO A 457 -25.43 -11.86 3.90
CA PRO A 457 -26.54 -11.96 2.97
C PRO A 457 -27.51 -12.99 3.57
N ASP A 458 -28.76 -12.62 3.63
CA ASP A 458 -29.84 -13.55 3.97
C ASP A 458 -29.87 -14.63 2.88
N THR A 459 -29.41 -15.82 3.24
CA THR A 459 -29.42 -17.00 2.34
C THR A 459 -30.69 -17.82 2.47
N SER A 460 -31.71 -17.33 3.15
CA SER A 460 -32.99 -18.04 3.37
C SER A 460 -33.79 -18.28 2.09
N TRP A 461 -33.36 -17.72 0.95
CA TRP A 461 -33.99 -17.91 -0.35
C TRP A 461 -33.29 -18.93 -1.27
N ILE A 462 -32.21 -19.55 -0.80
CA ILE A 462 -31.56 -20.69 -1.49
C ILE A 462 -32.13 -21.99 -0.90
N ILE A 463 -33.22 -22.46 -1.44
CA ILE A 463 -33.72 -23.83 -1.37
C ILE A 463 -33.82 -24.37 -2.79
#